data_9a046c0dd689403f4d41f7146e89590a
#
_entry.id   9a046c0dd689403f4d41f7146e89590a
#
_cell.length_a   1.000
_cell.length_b   1.000
_cell.length_c   1.000
_cell.angle_alpha   90.00
_cell.angle_beta   90.00
_cell.angle_gamma   90.00
#
_symmetry.space_group_name_H-M   'P 1'
#
loop_
_entity.id
_entity.type
_entity.pdbx_description
1 polymer ?
#
loop_
_entity_poly.entity_id
_entity_poly.type
_entity_poly.pdbx_seq_one_letter_code
_entity_poly.pdbx_strand_id
1 'polypeptide(L)'
;AEIAAPVPSPVPQRVSPKQFRMALNQVPGLRAQVEAAVAAADQNTQDAWEYATNIQRDDAYVIALGSALGLSTAEIDDIFRAAAINP
;
A
#
# COMPACT_ATOMS: atom_id res chain seq x y z
N ALA A 1 35.19 1.14 2.55
CA ALA A 1 34.41 1.19 2.81
C ALA A 1 33.56 0.98 1.99
N GLU A 2 33.32 0.50 2.07
CA GLU A 2 32.55 0.28 1.50
C GLU A 2 31.73 1.14 1.51
N ILE A 3 31.60 1.63 0.67
CA ILE A 3 30.66 2.34 0.68
C ILE A 3 29.57 1.69 0.41
N ALA A 4 28.82 1.69 1.26
CA ALA A 4 27.60 1.13 1.11
C ALA A 4 26.85 1.73 0.05
N ALA A 5 26.08 0.99 -0.61
CA ALA A 5 25.09 1.51 -1.51
C ALA A 5 24.23 2.49 -0.73
N PRO A 6 23.71 3.51 -1.39
CA PRO A 6 22.83 4.43 -0.70
C PRO A 6 21.73 3.68 0.01
N VAL A 7 21.50 4.02 1.25
CA VAL A 7 20.44 3.40 2.00
C VAL A 7 19.12 3.84 1.39
N PRO A 8 18.25 2.91 1.01
CA PRO A 8 16.94 3.30 0.49
C PRO A 8 16.19 4.10 1.54
N SER A 9 15.32 4.98 1.10
CA SER A 9 14.47 5.70 2.03
C SER A 9 13.71 4.69 2.89
N PRO A 10 13.58 4.95 4.19
CA PRO A 10 12.82 4.05 5.03
C PRO A 10 11.40 3.90 4.52
N VAL A 11 10.85 2.69 4.65
CA VAL A 11 9.46 2.45 4.28
C VAL A 11 8.59 2.99 5.40
N PRO A 12 7.69 3.93 5.11
CA PRO A 12 6.75 4.38 6.12
C PRO A 12 5.91 3.20 6.59
N GLN A 13 5.82 3.02 7.90
CA GLN A 13 5.07 1.91 8.44
C GLN A 13 3.59 2.19 8.57
N ARG A 14 3.20 3.46 8.42
CA ARG A 14 1.81 3.85 8.54
C ARG A 14 1.56 5.10 7.69
N VAL A 15 0.46 5.09 6.94
CA VAL A 15 0.02 6.25 6.17
C VAL A 15 -1.49 6.39 6.37
N SER A 16 -2.02 7.57 6.05
CA SER A 16 -3.47 7.75 6.12
C SER A 16 -4.15 7.08 4.93
N PRO A 17 -5.43 6.71 5.05
CA PRO A 17 -6.17 6.19 3.91
C PRO A 17 -6.18 7.16 2.72
N LYS A 18 -6.28 8.45 2.99
CA LYS A 18 -6.23 9.45 1.94
C LYS A 18 -4.91 9.40 1.19
N GLN A 19 -3.79 9.39 1.94
CA GLN A 19 -2.47 9.33 1.34
C GLN A 19 -2.30 8.07 0.50
N PHE A 20 -2.76 6.94 1.04
CA PHE A 20 -2.61 5.65 0.36
C PHE A 20 -3.41 5.64 -0.95
N ARG A 21 -4.66 6.11 -0.90
CA ARG A 21 -5.50 6.17 -2.09
C ARG A 21 -4.94 7.10 -3.15
N MET A 22 -4.38 8.23 -2.72
CA MET A 22 -3.73 9.15 -3.66
C MET A 22 -2.52 8.51 -4.33
N ALA A 23 -1.73 7.73 -3.59
CA ALA A 23 -0.61 7.00 -4.18
C ALA A 23 -1.08 5.99 -5.22
N LEU A 24 -2.16 5.27 -4.93
CA LEU A 24 -2.73 4.33 -5.90
C LEU A 24 -3.19 5.04 -7.16
N ASN A 25 -3.76 6.24 -7.02
CA ASN A 25 -4.23 7.01 -8.17
C ASN A 25 -3.10 7.47 -9.08
N GLN A 26 -1.87 7.53 -8.58
CA GLN A 26 -0.72 7.94 -9.35
C GLN A 26 -0.21 6.85 -10.29
N VAL A 27 -0.63 5.60 -10.09
CA VAL A 27 -0.26 4.49 -10.95
C VAL A 27 -1.46 4.13 -11.80
N PRO A 28 -1.37 4.27 -13.13
CA PRO A 28 -2.53 4.01 -13.99
C PRO A 28 -3.11 2.61 -13.78
N GLY A 29 -4.40 2.55 -13.50
CA GLY A 29 -5.12 1.29 -13.34
C GLY A 29 -4.96 0.62 -11.97
N LEU A 30 -4.01 1.04 -11.15
CA LEU A 30 -3.76 0.35 -9.88
C LEU A 30 -4.93 0.52 -8.91
N ARG A 31 -5.49 1.73 -8.82
CA ARG A 31 -6.62 1.97 -7.94
C ARG A 31 -7.80 1.06 -8.27
N ALA A 32 -8.10 0.91 -9.56
CA ALA A 32 -9.18 0.05 -10.00
C ALA A 32 -8.91 -1.42 -9.66
N GLN A 33 -7.66 -1.85 -9.80
CA GLN A 33 -7.29 -3.23 -9.44
C GLN A 33 -7.45 -3.47 -7.95
N VAL A 34 -7.04 -2.52 -7.13
CA VAL A 34 -7.18 -2.63 -5.67
C VAL A 34 -8.65 -2.68 -5.28
N GLU A 35 -9.47 -1.80 -5.85
CA GLU A 35 -10.90 -1.79 -5.54
C GLU A 35 -11.57 -3.11 -5.95
N ALA A 36 -11.18 -3.67 -7.08
CA ALA A 36 -11.70 -4.97 -7.52
C ALA A 36 -11.27 -6.10 -6.57
N ALA A 37 -10.02 -6.06 -6.11
CA ALA A 37 -9.53 -7.07 -5.17
C ALA A 37 -10.25 -6.96 -3.82
N VAL A 38 -10.52 -5.74 -3.36
CA VAL A 38 -11.27 -5.53 -2.13
C VAL A 38 -12.70 -6.06 -2.28
N ALA A 39 -13.33 -5.78 -3.42
CA ALA A 39 -14.71 -6.24 -3.66
C ALA A 39 -14.81 -7.76 -3.68
N ALA A 40 -13.74 -8.44 -4.09
CA ALA A 40 -13.69 -9.91 -4.12
C ALA A 40 -13.23 -10.51 -2.79
N ALA A 41 -12.80 -9.71 -1.85
CA ALA A 41 -12.26 -10.17 -0.58
C ALA A 41 -13.37 -10.46 0.42
N ASP A 42 -12.98 -11.00 1.58
CA ASP A 42 -13.94 -11.24 2.65
C ASP A 42 -14.41 -9.92 3.28
N GLN A 43 -15.45 -10.02 4.10
CA GLN A 43 -16.05 -8.84 4.71
C GLN A 43 -15.06 -8.10 5.61
N ASN A 44 -14.21 -8.82 6.32
CA ASN A 44 -13.23 -8.16 7.20
C ASN A 44 -12.25 -7.31 6.41
N THR A 45 -11.81 -7.78 5.26
CA THR A 45 -10.91 -7.02 4.40
C THR A 45 -11.63 -5.80 3.82
N GLN A 46 -12.88 -5.96 3.40
CA GLN A 46 -13.68 -4.86 2.90
C GLN A 46 -13.87 -3.78 3.95
N ASP A 47 -14.18 -4.19 5.18
CA ASP A 47 -14.36 -3.25 6.28
C ASP A 47 -13.05 -2.56 6.65
N ALA A 48 -11.95 -3.30 6.66
CA ALA A 48 -10.65 -2.70 6.94
C ALA A 48 -10.29 -1.64 5.90
N TRP A 49 -10.57 -1.91 4.63
CA TRP A 49 -10.33 -0.95 3.56
C TRP A 49 -11.18 0.30 3.73
N GLU A 50 -12.45 0.14 4.07
CA GLU A 50 -13.42 1.23 4.12
C GLU A 50 -13.25 2.10 5.36
N TYR A 51 -13.03 1.48 6.51
CA TYR A 51 -13.14 2.17 7.79
C TYR A 51 -11.82 2.40 8.52
N ALA A 52 -10.71 1.96 7.97
CA ALA A 52 -9.41 2.16 8.62
C ALA A 52 -9.11 3.64 8.79
N THR A 53 -8.63 4.01 9.97
CA THR A 53 -8.17 5.38 10.23
C THR A 53 -6.72 5.57 9.85
N ASN A 54 -5.98 4.48 9.67
CA ASN A 54 -4.63 4.50 9.12
C ASN A 54 -4.39 3.15 8.45
N ILE A 55 -3.42 3.12 7.56
CA ILE A 55 -3.04 1.91 6.84
C ILE A 55 -1.61 1.59 7.22
N GLN A 56 -1.39 0.39 7.77
CA GLN A 56 -0.07 -0.03 8.22
C GLN A 56 0.54 -1.00 7.22
N ARG A 57 1.85 -0.87 7.04
CA ARG A 57 2.59 -1.68 6.07
C ARG A 57 2.48 -3.18 6.35
N ASP A 58 2.38 -3.56 7.62
CA ASP A 58 2.33 -4.96 8.02
C ASP A 58 0.91 -5.45 8.31
N ASP A 59 -0.11 -4.68 7.99
CA ASP A 59 -1.48 -5.15 8.14
C ASP A 59 -1.73 -6.36 7.24
N ALA A 60 -2.43 -7.34 7.80
CA ALA A 60 -2.72 -8.57 7.08
C ALA A 60 -3.47 -8.32 5.77
N TYR A 61 -4.41 -7.36 5.77
CA TYR A 61 -5.16 -7.09 4.55
C TYR A 61 -4.31 -6.40 3.48
N VAL A 62 -3.31 -5.61 3.87
CA VAL A 62 -2.37 -5.01 2.92
C VAL A 62 -1.57 -6.11 2.24
N ILE A 63 -1.07 -7.06 3.01
CA ILE A 63 -0.30 -8.17 2.50
C ILE A 63 -1.17 -9.04 1.60
N ALA A 64 -2.39 -9.32 2.01
CA ALA A 64 -3.31 -10.15 1.23
C ALA A 64 -3.68 -9.50 -0.10
N LEU A 65 -3.97 -8.20 -0.10
CA LEU A 65 -4.29 -7.47 -1.32
C LEU A 65 -3.08 -7.41 -2.26
N GLY A 66 -1.90 -7.17 -1.71
CA GLY A 66 -0.68 -7.15 -2.52
C GLY A 66 -0.44 -8.51 -3.19
N SER A 67 -0.63 -9.59 -2.44
CA SER A 67 -0.49 -10.94 -2.97
C SER A 67 -1.51 -11.22 -4.07
N ALA A 68 -2.77 -10.83 -3.85
CA ALA A 68 -3.84 -11.02 -4.83
C ALA A 68 -3.57 -10.28 -6.13
N LEU A 69 -2.90 -9.14 -6.06
CA LEU A 69 -2.57 -8.33 -7.22
C LEU A 69 -1.23 -8.70 -7.85
N GLY A 70 -0.50 -9.64 -7.25
CA GLY A 70 0.81 -10.01 -7.75
C GLY A 70 1.90 -8.99 -7.47
N LEU A 71 1.69 -8.10 -6.50
CA LEU A 71 2.67 -7.10 -6.15
C LEU A 71 3.78 -7.70 -5.29
N SER A 72 5.01 -7.35 -5.60
CA SER A 72 6.15 -7.76 -4.78
C SER A 72 6.21 -6.90 -3.52
N THR A 73 6.98 -7.35 -2.53
CA THR A 73 7.23 -6.58 -1.33
C THR A 73 7.80 -5.20 -1.67
N ALA A 74 8.73 -5.14 -2.62
CA ALA A 74 9.34 -3.88 -3.03
C ALA A 74 8.30 -2.94 -3.65
N GLU A 75 7.37 -3.46 -4.43
CA GLU A 75 6.33 -2.64 -5.03
C GLU A 75 5.38 -2.07 -3.99
N ILE A 76 5.02 -2.86 -2.98
CA ILE A 76 4.19 -2.38 -1.88
C ILE A 76 4.94 -1.31 -1.09
N ASP A 77 6.23 -1.51 -0.84
CA ASP A 77 7.06 -0.52 -0.15
C ASP A 77 7.08 0.80 -0.91
N ASP A 78 7.19 0.74 -2.23
CA ASP A 78 7.18 1.94 -3.07
C ASP A 78 5.86 2.68 -3.00
N ILE A 79 4.74 1.96 -2.92
CA ILE A 79 3.43 2.57 -2.75
C ILE A 79 3.37 3.33 -1.42
N PHE A 80 3.89 2.73 -0.35
CA PHE A 80 3.90 3.40 0.95
C PHE A 80 4.81 4.63 0.95
N ARG A 81 5.96 4.58 0.28
CA ARG A 81 6.82 5.75 0.16
C ARG A 81 6.13 6.87 -0.61
N ALA A 82 5.47 6.54 -1.70
CA ALA A 82 4.71 7.52 -2.48
C ALA A 82 3.56 8.09 -1.66
N ALA A 83 2.90 7.26 -0.86
CA ALA A 83 1.79 7.72 -0.03
C ALA A 83 2.28 8.75 1.00
N ALA A 84 3.42 8.51 1.62
CA ALA A 84 3.90 9.38 2.69
C ALA A 84 4.24 10.80 2.24
N ILE A 85 4.52 11.01 0.96
CA ILE A 85 4.82 12.34 0.45
C ILE A 85 3.57 13.09 -0.03
N ASN A 86 2.42 12.46 0.00
CA ASN A 86 1.15 13.13 -0.30
C ASN A 86 0.64 13.87 0.93
N PRO A 87 -0.08 14.96 0.74
CA PRO A 87 -0.63 15.74 1.85
C PRO A 87 -1.56 14.94 2.74
#